data_c18969304182a8d61074afea67fca6bb
#
_entry.id   c18969304182a8d61074afea67fca6bb
#
_cell.length_a   1.000
_cell.length_b   1.000
_cell.length_c   1.000
_cell.angle_alpha   90.00
_cell.angle_beta   90.00
_cell.angle_gamma   90.00
#
_symmetry.space_group_name_H-M   'P 1'
#
loop_
_entity.id
_entity.type
_entity.pdbx_description
1 polymer ?
#
loop_
_entity_poly.entity_id
_entity_poly.type
_entity_poly.pdbx_seq_one_letter_code
_entity_poly.pdbx_strand_id
1 'polypeptide(L)'
;MLKGKNVILRSVKKDDLKNLLKWCNDPKMFQNMYLYLPISEYSEEKWIEAASSSEAKDAIFVIEISAEGQSVAIGTCAVNKINWKDRNAEIGIIIGEKKYWDKGYGSEALSLLVNYGFSQLNLHRIWAWVFEFNYKRIPLFQMMGLQQEGCLRSAIFKNGKYWDIAILGLLKNEWLNNQKK
;
A
#
# COMPACT_ATOMS: atom_id res chain seq x y z
N MET A 1 -0.34 1.88 16.03
CA MET A 1 -1.53 2.50 15.43
C MET A 1 -1.19 3.92 15.03
N LEU A 2 -1.38 4.27 13.75
CA LEU A 2 -1.19 5.62 13.22
C LEU A 2 -2.57 6.24 13.01
N LYS A 3 -2.79 7.44 13.54
CA LYS A 3 -4.09 8.11 13.47
C LYS A 3 -4.02 9.33 12.56
N GLY A 4 -4.87 9.36 11.56
CA GLY A 4 -5.16 10.54 10.74
C GLY A 4 -6.46 11.22 11.17
N LYS A 5 -7.01 12.06 10.30
CA LYS A 5 -8.29 12.75 10.52
C LYS A 5 -9.48 11.80 10.37
N ASN A 6 -9.51 11.01 9.31
CA ASN A 6 -10.60 10.10 8.97
C ASN A 6 -10.15 8.63 8.91
N VAL A 7 -8.85 8.38 8.94
CA VAL A 7 -8.24 7.07 8.73
C VAL A 7 -7.40 6.69 9.95
N ILE A 8 -7.46 5.43 10.30
CA ILE A 8 -6.57 4.79 11.27
C ILE A 8 -5.83 3.66 10.57
N LEU A 9 -4.50 3.62 10.71
CA LEU A 9 -3.70 2.48 10.31
C LEU A 9 -3.38 1.65 11.55
N ARG A 10 -3.89 0.44 11.59
CA ARG A 10 -3.66 -0.52 12.67
C ARG A 10 -3.00 -1.80 12.18
N SER A 11 -2.42 -2.56 13.09
CA SER A 11 -1.90 -3.89 12.77
C SER A 11 -3.00 -4.82 12.27
N VAL A 12 -2.60 -5.79 11.45
CA VAL A 12 -3.46 -6.87 10.97
C VAL A 12 -3.89 -7.75 12.15
N LYS A 13 -5.11 -8.27 12.11
CA LYS A 13 -5.69 -9.20 13.10
C LYS A 13 -6.23 -10.43 12.40
N LYS A 14 -6.41 -11.52 13.14
CA LYS A 14 -7.05 -12.76 12.61
C LYS A 14 -8.45 -12.50 12.04
N ASP A 15 -9.21 -11.62 12.68
CA ASP A 15 -10.57 -11.24 12.25
C ASP A 15 -10.61 -10.54 10.88
N ASP A 16 -9.47 -10.06 10.37
CA ASP A 16 -9.38 -9.43 9.05
C ASP A 16 -9.39 -10.44 7.90
N LEU A 17 -9.18 -11.74 8.17
CA LEU A 17 -9.07 -12.81 7.18
C LEU A 17 -10.20 -12.76 6.14
N LYS A 18 -11.43 -12.62 6.59
CA LYS A 18 -12.61 -12.59 5.72
C LYS A 18 -12.61 -11.42 4.73
N ASN A 19 -12.18 -10.25 5.20
CA ASN A 19 -12.06 -9.05 4.37
C ASN A 19 -10.90 -9.17 3.38
N LEU A 20 -9.76 -9.66 3.84
CA LEU A 20 -8.56 -9.83 3.01
C LEU A 20 -8.83 -10.82 1.87
N LEU A 21 -9.40 -12.00 2.16
CA LEU A 21 -9.80 -12.97 1.15
C LEU A 21 -10.81 -12.40 0.14
N LYS A 22 -11.82 -11.66 0.63
CA LYS A 22 -12.79 -10.99 -0.22
C LYS A 22 -12.11 -10.00 -1.19
N TRP A 23 -11.15 -9.20 -0.69
CA TRP A 23 -10.47 -8.19 -1.49
C TRP A 23 -9.48 -8.80 -2.48
N CYS A 24 -8.67 -9.76 -2.03
CA CYS A 24 -7.66 -10.40 -2.89
C CYS A 24 -8.28 -11.24 -4.01
N ASN A 25 -9.45 -11.85 -3.77
CA ASN A 25 -10.14 -12.70 -4.75
C ASN A 25 -11.24 -11.97 -5.54
N ASP A 26 -11.49 -10.67 -5.28
CA ASP A 26 -12.43 -9.90 -6.10
C ASP A 26 -11.86 -9.66 -7.51
N PRO A 27 -12.56 -10.01 -8.59
CA PRO A 27 -12.01 -9.90 -9.94
C PRO A 27 -11.55 -8.48 -10.34
N LYS A 28 -12.26 -7.44 -9.88
CA LYS A 28 -11.88 -6.04 -10.17
C LYS A 28 -10.64 -5.60 -9.37
N MET A 29 -10.47 -6.14 -8.16
CA MET A 29 -9.27 -5.89 -7.34
C MET A 29 -8.10 -6.68 -7.88
N PHE A 30 -8.30 -7.96 -8.16
CA PHE A 30 -7.29 -8.88 -8.69
C PHE A 30 -6.63 -8.35 -9.97
N GLN A 31 -7.41 -7.69 -10.85
CA GLN A 31 -6.87 -7.06 -12.07
C GLN A 31 -5.83 -5.96 -11.79
N ASN A 32 -5.92 -5.30 -10.64
CA ASN A 32 -5.04 -4.19 -10.26
C ASN A 32 -3.88 -4.62 -9.34
N MET A 33 -3.81 -5.90 -8.96
CA MET A 33 -2.78 -6.46 -8.08
C MET A 33 -1.77 -7.27 -8.87
N TYR A 34 -0.58 -7.47 -8.30
CA TYR A 34 0.43 -8.39 -8.79
C TYR A 34 0.13 -9.82 -8.33
N LEU A 35 -1.10 -10.28 -8.55
CA LEU A 35 -1.54 -11.64 -8.27
C LEU A 35 -1.86 -12.34 -9.58
N TYR A 36 -1.52 -13.63 -9.66
CA TYR A 36 -1.80 -14.50 -10.83
C TYR A 36 -2.55 -15.77 -10.44
N LEU A 37 -2.66 -16.07 -9.13
CA LEU A 37 -3.44 -17.18 -8.61
C LEU A 37 -4.43 -16.66 -7.55
N PRO A 38 -5.61 -17.28 -7.43
CA PRO A 38 -6.51 -17.02 -6.31
C PRO A 38 -5.83 -17.34 -4.99
N ILE A 39 -6.09 -16.52 -3.99
CA ILE A 39 -5.56 -16.70 -2.64
C ILE A 39 -6.46 -17.64 -1.86
N SER A 40 -5.89 -18.75 -1.35
CA SER A 40 -6.61 -19.69 -0.48
C SER A 40 -6.68 -19.16 0.95
N GLU A 41 -7.70 -19.59 1.70
CA GLU A 41 -7.86 -19.26 3.11
C GLU A 41 -6.62 -19.65 3.93
N TYR A 42 -6.10 -20.85 3.73
CA TYR A 42 -4.88 -21.31 4.38
C TYR A 42 -3.64 -20.44 4.09
N SER A 43 -3.51 -19.98 2.84
CA SER A 43 -2.40 -19.09 2.47
C SER A 43 -2.52 -17.72 3.15
N GLU A 44 -3.74 -17.19 3.24
CA GLU A 44 -4.01 -15.90 3.85
C GLU A 44 -3.86 -15.94 5.38
N GLU A 45 -4.26 -17.03 6.02
CA GLU A 45 -4.01 -17.25 7.45
C GLU A 45 -2.51 -17.21 7.78
N LYS A 46 -1.70 -17.94 7.02
CA LYS A 46 -0.24 -17.91 7.17
C LYS A 46 0.35 -16.53 6.94
N TRP A 47 -0.18 -15.81 5.96
CA TRP A 47 0.25 -14.45 5.70
C TRP A 47 -0.09 -13.52 6.88
N ILE A 48 -1.29 -13.65 7.48
CA ILE A 48 -1.68 -12.89 8.68
C ILE A 48 -0.75 -13.22 9.85
N GLU A 49 -0.44 -14.48 10.07
CA GLU A 49 0.50 -14.90 11.12
C GLU A 49 1.86 -14.26 10.94
N ALA A 50 2.41 -14.31 9.72
CA ALA A 50 3.70 -13.70 9.40
C ALA A 50 3.67 -12.16 9.54
N ALA A 51 2.60 -11.50 9.07
CA ALA A 51 2.40 -10.06 9.15
C ALA A 51 2.20 -9.55 10.59
N SER A 52 1.72 -10.40 11.48
CA SER A 52 1.48 -10.08 12.89
C SER A 52 2.66 -10.44 13.80
N SER A 53 3.70 -11.10 13.27
CA SER A 53 4.89 -11.49 14.01
C SER A 53 5.76 -10.29 14.35
N SER A 54 6.45 -10.34 15.50
CA SER A 54 7.50 -9.37 15.86
C SER A 54 8.71 -9.44 14.93
N GLU A 55 8.86 -10.53 14.17
CA GLU A 55 9.93 -10.74 13.17
C GLU A 55 9.45 -10.38 11.75
N ALA A 56 8.31 -9.71 11.61
CA ALA A 56 7.78 -9.30 10.32
C ALA A 56 8.80 -8.43 9.57
N LYS A 57 9.09 -8.82 8.33
CA LYS A 57 10.05 -8.10 7.47
C LYS A 57 9.45 -6.83 6.87
N ASP A 58 8.14 -6.74 6.85
CA ASP A 58 7.36 -5.65 6.26
C ASP A 58 6.46 -5.02 7.34
N ALA A 59 6.18 -3.72 7.22
CA ALA A 59 5.25 -3.04 8.11
C ALA A 59 3.88 -2.93 7.41
N ILE A 60 2.96 -3.83 7.78
CA ILE A 60 1.65 -3.97 7.14
C ILE A 60 0.56 -3.44 8.07
N PHE A 61 -0.36 -2.66 7.49
CA PHE A 61 -1.46 -2.04 8.22
C PHE A 61 -2.80 -2.32 7.53
N VAL A 62 -3.83 -2.51 8.34
CA VAL A 62 -5.21 -2.40 7.89
C VAL A 62 -5.64 -0.94 7.98
N ILE A 63 -6.27 -0.46 6.92
CA ILE A 63 -6.86 0.87 6.83
C ILE A 63 -8.28 0.79 7.39
N GLU A 64 -8.53 1.54 8.46
CA GLU A 64 -9.79 1.55 9.18
C GLU A 64 -10.37 2.95 9.21
N ILE A 65 -11.67 3.05 9.10
CA ILE A 65 -12.42 4.31 9.20
C ILE A 65 -13.56 4.17 10.22
N SER A 66 -14.04 5.30 10.73
CA SER A 66 -15.31 5.33 11.46
C SER A 66 -16.45 5.56 10.47
N ALA A 67 -17.37 4.61 10.37
CA ALA A 67 -18.57 4.72 9.55
C ALA A 67 -19.78 4.40 10.40
N GLU A 68 -20.74 5.33 10.48
CA GLU A 68 -21.98 5.17 11.25
C GLU A 68 -21.71 4.79 12.73
N GLY A 69 -20.63 5.34 13.32
CA GLY A 69 -20.22 5.07 14.69
C GLY A 69 -19.52 3.73 14.90
N GLN A 70 -19.29 2.96 13.84
CA GLN A 70 -18.58 1.69 13.88
C GLN A 70 -17.21 1.79 13.20
N SER A 71 -16.28 0.99 13.68
CA SER A 71 -14.97 0.83 13.05
C SER A 71 -15.06 -0.15 11.88
N VAL A 72 -14.68 0.29 10.68
CA VAL A 72 -14.79 -0.49 9.45
C VAL A 72 -13.43 -0.57 8.77
N ALA A 73 -12.93 -1.80 8.56
CA ALA A 73 -11.77 -2.05 7.72
C ALA A 73 -12.14 -1.87 6.24
N ILE A 74 -11.35 -1.05 5.52
CA ILE A 74 -11.63 -0.71 4.13
C ILE A 74 -10.53 -1.09 3.14
N GLY A 75 -9.37 -1.51 3.64
CA GLY A 75 -8.23 -1.87 2.80
C GLY A 75 -6.97 -2.12 3.60
N THR A 76 -5.86 -2.21 2.91
CA THR A 76 -4.52 -2.38 3.50
C THR A 76 -3.51 -1.44 2.87
N CYS A 77 -2.47 -1.11 3.62
CA CYS A 77 -1.28 -0.46 3.10
C CYS A 77 -0.04 -1.01 3.81
N ALA A 78 1.11 -0.89 3.17
CA ALA A 78 2.32 -1.49 3.70
C ALA A 78 3.59 -0.74 3.27
N VAL A 79 4.60 -0.82 4.13
CA VAL A 79 6.00 -0.57 3.80
C VAL A 79 6.63 -1.94 3.62
N ASN A 80 6.90 -2.32 2.38
CA ASN A 80 7.39 -3.63 1.98
C ASN A 80 8.86 -3.59 1.58
N LYS A 81 9.49 -4.77 1.52
CA LYS A 81 10.87 -4.94 1.02
C LYS A 81 11.85 -3.99 1.71
N ILE A 82 11.73 -3.85 3.02
CA ILE A 82 12.57 -2.93 3.80
C ILE A 82 14.02 -3.39 3.72
N ASN A 83 14.87 -2.57 3.09
CA ASN A 83 16.32 -2.74 3.11
C ASN A 83 16.91 -1.83 4.20
N TRP A 84 17.21 -2.40 5.34
CA TRP A 84 17.73 -1.66 6.49
C TRP A 84 19.13 -1.10 6.28
N LYS A 85 19.96 -1.77 5.44
CA LYS A 85 21.30 -1.30 5.12
C LYS A 85 21.26 0.00 4.32
N ASP A 86 20.47 0.02 3.25
CA ASP A 86 20.37 1.16 2.35
C ASP A 86 19.20 2.09 2.71
N ARG A 87 18.42 1.73 3.75
CA ARG A 87 17.29 2.47 4.30
C ARG A 87 16.28 2.88 3.24
N ASN A 88 15.89 1.92 2.40
CA ASN A 88 14.85 2.11 1.40
C ASN A 88 13.76 1.04 1.49
N ALA A 89 12.57 1.37 1.02
CA ALA A 89 11.45 0.45 1.02
C ALA A 89 10.43 0.80 -0.07
N GLU A 90 9.66 -0.21 -0.47
CA GLU A 90 8.49 -0.06 -1.31
C GLU A 90 7.28 0.30 -0.46
N ILE A 91 6.42 1.19 -0.96
CA ILE A 91 5.10 1.42 -0.38
C ILE A 91 4.00 0.95 -1.33
N GLY A 92 2.97 0.34 -0.74
CA GLY A 92 1.79 -0.11 -1.46
C GLY A 92 0.51 0.20 -0.70
N ILE A 93 -0.59 0.37 -1.44
CA ILE A 93 -1.91 0.63 -0.88
C ILE A 93 -3.01 -0.02 -1.71
N ILE A 94 -3.99 -0.58 -1.03
CA ILE A 94 -5.19 -1.15 -1.61
C ILE A 94 -6.40 -0.70 -0.79
N ILE A 95 -7.37 -0.03 -1.43
CA ILE A 95 -8.70 0.16 -0.85
C ILE A 95 -9.58 -0.97 -1.39
N GLY A 96 -9.84 -1.97 -0.53
CA GLY A 96 -10.58 -3.17 -0.90
C GLY A 96 -12.09 -2.96 -0.98
N GLU A 97 -12.65 -2.08 -0.14
CA GLU A 97 -14.06 -1.75 -0.15
C GLU A 97 -14.38 -0.67 -1.18
N LYS A 98 -14.93 -1.07 -2.32
CA LYS A 98 -15.20 -0.20 -3.50
C LYS A 98 -16.07 1.03 -3.19
N LYS A 99 -17.02 0.90 -2.25
CA LYS A 99 -17.89 2.02 -1.81
C LYS A 99 -17.12 3.19 -1.20
N TYR A 100 -15.84 2.99 -0.85
CA TYR A 100 -14.97 4.01 -0.26
C TYR A 100 -13.89 4.52 -1.24
N TRP A 101 -13.93 4.11 -2.52
CA TRP A 101 -13.05 4.67 -3.54
C TRP A 101 -13.34 6.15 -3.79
N ASP A 102 -12.31 6.87 -4.19
CA ASP A 102 -12.34 8.29 -4.60
C ASP A 102 -12.90 9.26 -3.52
N LYS A 103 -12.86 8.83 -2.24
CA LYS A 103 -13.29 9.62 -1.08
C LYS A 103 -12.13 10.19 -0.24
N GLY A 104 -10.89 10.12 -0.75
CA GLY A 104 -9.71 10.66 -0.07
C GLY A 104 -9.06 9.73 0.97
N TYR A 105 -9.70 8.62 1.36
CA TYR A 105 -9.13 7.71 2.37
C TYR A 105 -7.78 7.11 1.95
N GLY A 106 -7.62 6.79 0.66
CA GLY A 106 -6.36 6.29 0.13
C GLY A 106 -5.23 7.30 0.22
N SER A 107 -5.50 8.57 -0.07
CA SER A 107 -4.52 9.66 0.03
C SER A 107 -4.08 9.87 1.48
N GLU A 108 -5.04 9.88 2.41
CA GLU A 108 -4.75 10.06 3.83
C GLU A 108 -3.94 8.88 4.39
N ALA A 109 -4.33 7.64 4.06
CA ALA A 109 -3.60 6.45 4.46
C ALA A 109 -2.16 6.45 3.93
N LEU A 110 -1.97 6.83 2.65
CA LEU A 110 -0.66 6.91 2.03
C LEU A 110 0.22 8.00 2.67
N SER A 111 -0.37 9.15 3.01
CA SER A 111 0.33 10.23 3.73
C SER A 111 0.84 9.76 5.10
N LEU A 112 0.00 9.06 5.87
CA LEU A 112 0.40 8.47 7.15
C LEU A 112 1.53 7.45 6.98
N LEU A 113 1.46 6.62 5.94
CA LEU A 113 2.45 5.60 5.65
C LEU A 113 3.81 6.19 5.27
N VAL A 114 3.83 7.22 4.40
CA VAL A 114 5.05 7.95 4.01
C VAL A 114 5.68 8.62 5.23
N ASN A 115 4.87 9.30 6.04
CA ASN A 115 5.33 9.91 7.28
C ASN A 115 5.94 8.87 8.23
N TYR A 116 5.29 7.72 8.41
CA TYR A 116 5.80 6.61 9.22
C TYR A 116 7.15 6.09 8.71
N GLY A 117 7.28 5.88 7.42
CA GLY A 117 8.52 5.41 6.80
C GLY A 117 9.70 6.34 7.06
N PHE A 118 9.53 7.66 6.90
CA PHE A 118 10.62 8.62 7.11
C PHE A 118 10.87 8.97 8.57
N SER A 119 9.81 9.11 9.39
CA SER A 119 9.93 9.60 10.77
C SER A 119 10.18 8.49 11.79
N GLN A 120 9.61 7.30 11.61
CA GLN A 120 9.71 6.19 12.55
C GLN A 120 10.70 5.11 12.10
N LEU A 121 10.65 4.69 10.83
CA LEU A 121 11.57 3.69 10.31
C LEU A 121 12.91 4.29 9.86
N ASN A 122 13.06 5.62 9.90
CA ASN A 122 14.25 6.34 9.47
C ASN A 122 14.73 5.98 8.05
N LEU A 123 13.79 5.73 7.15
CA LEU A 123 14.12 5.46 5.76
C LEU A 123 14.79 6.69 5.12
N HIS A 124 15.67 6.44 4.17
CA HIS A 124 16.28 7.46 3.31
C HIS A 124 15.48 7.67 2.03
N ARG A 125 14.85 6.59 1.55
CA ARG A 125 14.12 6.55 0.28
C ARG A 125 12.88 5.67 0.40
N ILE A 126 11.80 6.15 -0.19
CA ILE A 126 10.56 5.39 -0.40
C ILE A 126 10.32 5.32 -1.91
N TRP A 127 9.89 4.16 -2.40
CA TRP A 127 9.55 3.97 -3.81
C TRP A 127 8.26 3.19 -3.98
N ALA A 128 7.65 3.28 -5.17
CA ALA A 128 6.43 2.57 -5.53
C ALA A 128 6.48 2.12 -6.98
N TRP A 129 5.87 0.98 -7.27
CA TRP A 129 5.57 0.53 -8.62
C TRP A 129 4.13 0.83 -8.98
N VAL A 130 3.91 1.38 -10.18
CA VAL A 130 2.57 1.57 -10.73
C VAL A 130 2.50 0.90 -12.10
N PHE A 131 1.66 -0.12 -12.19
CA PHE A 131 1.47 -0.87 -13.44
C PHE A 131 0.74 -0.02 -14.48
N GLU A 132 1.09 -0.17 -15.76
CA GLU A 132 0.50 0.58 -16.86
C GLU A 132 -1.03 0.55 -16.86
N PHE A 133 -1.62 -0.62 -16.65
CA PHE A 133 -3.07 -0.77 -16.54
C PHE A 133 -3.68 -0.03 -15.32
N ASN A 134 -2.86 0.57 -14.47
CA ASN A 134 -3.25 1.32 -13.28
C ASN A 134 -2.61 2.71 -13.20
N TYR A 135 -2.11 3.27 -14.31
CA TYR A 135 -1.42 4.58 -14.34
C TYR A 135 -2.27 5.75 -13.83
N LYS A 136 -3.60 5.61 -13.84
CA LYS A 136 -4.51 6.55 -13.18
C LYS A 136 -4.24 6.74 -11.67
N ARG A 137 -3.43 5.87 -11.06
CA ARG A 137 -2.99 5.97 -9.66
C ARG A 137 -1.70 6.78 -9.48
N ILE A 138 -0.98 7.11 -10.55
CA ILE A 138 0.27 7.90 -10.48
C ILE A 138 0.03 9.24 -9.74
N PRO A 139 -1.04 10.02 -10.02
CA PRO A 139 -1.29 11.28 -9.31
C PRO A 139 -1.40 11.12 -7.79
N LEU A 140 -1.92 9.99 -7.30
CA LEU A 140 -2.01 9.70 -5.88
C LEU A 140 -0.62 9.68 -5.21
N PHE A 141 0.35 9.04 -5.83
CA PHE A 141 1.72 8.98 -5.34
C PHE A 141 2.44 10.33 -5.51
N GLN A 142 2.18 11.03 -6.61
CA GLN A 142 2.74 12.37 -6.86
C GLN A 142 2.26 13.40 -5.84
N MET A 143 1.02 13.30 -5.36
CA MET A 143 0.51 14.13 -4.26
C MET A 143 1.31 13.95 -2.96
N MET A 144 1.92 12.77 -2.75
CA MET A 144 2.82 12.51 -1.62
C MET A 144 4.25 13.01 -1.88
N GLY A 145 4.52 13.53 -3.07
CA GLY A 145 5.84 14.03 -3.47
C GLY A 145 6.69 13.01 -4.22
N LEU A 146 6.19 11.78 -4.50
CA LEU A 146 6.94 10.84 -5.32
C LEU A 146 7.08 11.35 -6.75
N GLN A 147 8.27 11.22 -7.32
CA GLN A 147 8.57 11.58 -8.69
C GLN A 147 8.77 10.32 -9.53
N GLN A 148 8.35 10.34 -10.79
CA GLN A 148 8.62 9.22 -11.68
C GLN A 148 10.10 9.25 -12.09
N GLU A 149 10.81 8.16 -11.81
CA GLU A 149 12.25 8.02 -12.04
C GLU A 149 12.56 7.13 -13.25
N GLY A 150 11.58 6.33 -13.69
CA GLY A 150 11.80 5.42 -14.81
C GLY A 150 10.56 4.63 -15.18
N CYS A 151 10.77 3.77 -16.18
CA CYS A 151 9.78 2.82 -16.68
C CYS A 151 10.47 1.51 -17.04
N LEU A 152 9.98 0.41 -16.47
CA LEU A 152 10.37 -0.94 -16.87
C LEU A 152 9.43 -1.37 -18.00
N ARG A 153 9.96 -1.44 -19.23
CA ARG A 153 9.17 -1.82 -20.40
C ARG A 153 8.88 -3.31 -20.39
N SER A 154 7.62 -3.69 -20.70
CA SER A 154 7.17 -5.09 -20.82
C SER A 154 7.57 -5.97 -19.64
N ALA A 155 7.46 -5.42 -18.40
CA ALA A 155 8.00 -6.05 -17.20
C ALA A 155 7.04 -7.01 -16.52
N ILE A 156 5.74 -6.97 -16.84
CA ILE A 156 4.72 -7.83 -16.23
C ILE A 156 3.79 -8.40 -17.29
N PHE A 157 3.55 -9.71 -17.23
CA PHE A 157 2.57 -10.39 -18.08
C PHE A 157 1.23 -10.49 -17.35
N LYS A 158 0.16 -9.95 -17.94
CA LYS A 158 -1.20 -10.05 -17.39
C LYS A 158 -2.25 -9.93 -18.50
N ASN A 159 -3.30 -10.75 -18.41
CA ASN A 159 -4.40 -10.74 -19.39
C ASN A 159 -3.93 -10.89 -20.85
N GLY A 160 -2.99 -11.81 -21.10
CA GLY A 160 -2.53 -12.18 -22.44
C GLY A 160 -1.50 -11.23 -23.08
N LYS A 161 -1.04 -10.18 -22.36
CA LYS A 161 -0.01 -9.27 -22.87
C LYS A 161 0.96 -8.81 -21.80
N TYR A 162 2.08 -8.24 -22.25
CA TYR A 162 3.04 -7.56 -21.38
C TYR A 162 2.65 -6.10 -21.17
N TRP A 163 2.97 -5.60 -19.98
CA TRP A 163 2.69 -4.25 -19.54
C TRP A 163 3.94 -3.60 -18.96
N ASP A 164 4.00 -2.29 -19.03
CA ASP A 164 5.05 -1.49 -18.42
C ASP A 164 4.79 -1.27 -16.92
N ILE A 165 5.86 -0.94 -16.20
CA ILE A 165 5.81 -0.52 -14.80
C ILE A 165 6.49 0.83 -14.67
N ALA A 166 5.76 1.85 -14.23
CA ALA A 166 6.36 3.11 -13.80
C ALA A 166 6.99 2.93 -12.41
N ILE A 167 8.21 3.45 -12.25
CA ILE A 167 8.92 3.50 -10.96
C ILE A 167 8.83 4.92 -10.45
N LEU A 168 8.29 5.09 -9.24
CA LEU A 168 8.22 6.38 -8.57
C LEU A 168 9.05 6.33 -7.29
N GLY A 169 9.74 7.43 -6.98
CA GLY A 169 10.58 7.54 -5.79
C GLY A 169 10.43 8.86 -5.07
N LEU A 170 10.73 8.86 -3.77
CA LEU A 170 10.77 10.03 -2.90
C LEU A 170 11.94 9.89 -1.93
N LEU A 171 12.78 10.91 -1.88
CA LEU A 171 13.89 10.99 -0.95
C LEU A 171 13.46 11.71 0.34
N LYS A 172 14.09 11.35 1.46
CA LYS A 172 13.81 11.97 2.76
C LYS A 172 13.97 13.49 2.73
N ASN A 173 14.98 14.00 2.03
CA ASN A 173 15.22 15.44 1.91
C ASN A 173 14.09 16.17 1.15
N GLU A 174 13.57 15.56 0.10
CA GLU A 174 12.44 16.09 -0.66
C GLU A 174 11.17 16.14 0.19
N TRP A 175 10.90 15.05 0.93
CA TRP A 175 9.79 14.99 1.88
C TRP A 175 9.90 16.10 2.96
N LEU A 176 11.07 16.29 3.57
CA LEU A 176 11.29 17.35 4.56
C LEU A 176 11.04 18.76 4.00
N ASN A 177 11.44 19.00 2.75
CA ASN A 177 11.21 20.29 2.08
C ASN A 177 9.72 20.53 1.78
N ASN A 178 8.96 19.47 1.48
CA ASN A 178 7.53 19.56 1.25
C ASN A 178 6.73 19.84 2.53
N GLN A 179 7.24 19.46 3.73
CA GLN A 179 6.62 19.75 5.02
C GLN A 179 6.76 21.23 5.46
N LYS A 180 7.65 21.98 4.83
CA LYS A 180 7.92 23.40 5.16
C LYS A 180 7.09 24.39 4.33
N LYS A 181 6.36 23.91 3.33
CA LYS A 181 5.44 24.68 2.49
C LYS A 181 4.00 24.59 3.01
#